data_e7c21cb342540146345609540cda8ad1
#
_entry.id   e7c21cb342540146345609540cda8ad1
#
_cell.length_a   1.000
_cell.length_b   1.000
_cell.length_c   1.000
_cell.angle_alpha   90.00
_cell.angle_beta   90.00
_cell.angle_gamma   90.00
#
_symmetry.space_group_name_H-M   'P 1'
#
loop_
_entity.id
_entity.type
_entity.pdbx_description
1 polymer ?
#
loop_
_entity_poly.entity_id
_entity_poly.type
_entity_poly.pdbx_seq_one_letter_code
_entity_poly.pdbx_strand_id
1 'polypeptide(L)'
;MKQWFALLVLMLVIGRLPAVAQSADEQYVGIYNLIQQGDVLAANQPTEALPKYLAAQTALQRLQKLNPDWNPKVVNFRLTYLAD
;
A
#
# COMPACT_ATOMS: atom_id res chain seq x y z
N MET A 1 4.67 8.56 39.26
CA MET A 1 3.59 7.98 38.49
C MET A 1 2.94 8.94 37.54
N LYS A 2 2.67 10.16 37.96
CA LYS A 2 2.09 11.16 37.05
C LYS A 2 2.97 11.50 35.86
N GLN A 3 4.29 11.46 36.05
CA GLN A 3 5.26 11.75 35.01
C GLN A 3 5.26 10.68 33.90
N TRP A 4 4.99 9.45 34.28
CA TRP A 4 4.92 8.35 33.33
C TRP A 4 3.73 8.52 32.39
N PHE A 5 2.62 8.98 32.94
CA PHE A 5 1.40 9.18 32.16
C PHE A 5 1.60 10.27 31.10
N ALA A 6 2.29 11.35 31.47
CA ALA A 6 2.58 12.44 30.55
C ALA A 6 3.51 12.00 29.44
N LEU A 7 4.50 11.17 29.75
CA LEU A 7 5.42 10.62 28.75
C LEU A 7 4.71 9.71 27.76
N LEU A 8 3.79 8.89 28.25
CA LEU A 8 3.02 8.00 27.38
C LEU A 8 2.14 8.78 26.41
N VAL A 9 1.49 9.82 26.89
CA VAL A 9 0.65 10.67 26.04
C VAL A 9 1.49 11.36 24.98
N LEU A 10 2.66 11.83 25.35
CA LEU A 10 3.58 12.50 24.43
C LEU A 10 4.05 11.54 23.33
N MET A 11 4.36 10.30 23.69
CA MET A 11 4.78 9.31 22.72
C MET A 11 3.67 8.97 21.73
N LEU A 12 2.44 8.91 22.20
CA LEU A 12 1.30 8.65 21.31
C LEU A 12 1.13 9.76 20.29
N VAL A 13 1.31 11.01 20.68
CA VAL A 13 1.21 12.14 19.75
C VAL A 13 2.31 12.10 18.72
N ILE A 14 3.54 11.81 19.14
CA ILE A 14 4.67 11.71 18.20
C ILE A 14 4.52 10.51 17.28
N GLY A 15 3.99 9.39 17.79
CA GLY A 15 3.79 8.19 17.00
C GLY A 15 2.77 8.33 15.89
N ARG A 16 1.87 9.31 15.99
CA ARG A 16 0.87 9.54 14.95
C ARG A 16 1.42 10.28 13.73
N LEU A 17 2.36 11.18 13.93
CA LEU A 17 2.89 12.02 12.87
C LEU A 17 3.55 11.22 11.74
N PRO A 18 4.44 10.25 12.02
CA PRO A 18 5.06 9.47 10.95
C PRO A 18 4.06 8.58 10.18
N ALA A 19 3.01 8.11 10.86
CA ALA A 19 2.04 7.22 10.24
C ALA A 19 1.22 7.91 9.16
N VAL A 20 1.08 9.23 9.24
CA VAL A 20 0.28 10.01 8.28
C VAL A 20 1.07 10.36 7.03
N ALA A 21 2.40 10.28 7.12
CA ALA A 21 3.28 10.81 6.07
C ALA A 21 3.85 9.73 5.15
N GLN A 22 3.12 8.62 4.94
CA GLN A 22 3.58 7.60 4.01
C GLN A 22 3.59 8.16 2.59
N SER A 23 4.74 8.11 1.94
CA SER A 23 4.93 8.64 0.60
C SER A 23 4.28 7.75 -0.46
N ALA A 24 4.07 8.31 -1.65
CA ALA A 24 3.60 7.53 -2.79
C ALA A 24 4.57 6.40 -3.14
N ASP A 25 5.87 6.64 -3.01
CA ASP A 25 6.88 5.61 -3.24
C ASP A 25 6.69 4.42 -2.31
N GLU A 26 6.50 4.68 -1.02
CA GLU A 26 6.30 3.63 -0.03
C GLU A 26 5.00 2.87 -0.27
N GLN A 27 3.94 3.58 -0.64
CA GLN A 27 2.67 2.96 -0.98
C GLN A 27 2.82 2.04 -2.18
N TYR A 28 3.56 2.48 -3.20
CA TYR A 28 3.77 1.66 -4.38
C TYR A 28 4.57 0.39 -4.07
N VAL A 29 5.57 0.47 -3.19
CA VAL A 29 6.33 -0.72 -2.78
C VAL A 29 5.39 -1.77 -2.17
N GLY A 30 4.47 -1.35 -1.31
CA GLY A 30 3.48 -2.25 -0.73
C GLY A 30 2.59 -2.88 -1.79
N ILE A 31 2.16 -2.09 -2.76
CA ILE A 31 1.33 -2.58 -3.88
C ILE A 31 2.11 -3.58 -4.74
N TYR A 32 3.35 -3.27 -5.04
CA TYR A 32 4.23 -4.15 -5.80
C TYR A 32 4.37 -5.51 -5.11
N ASN A 33 4.53 -5.49 -3.80
CA ASN A 33 4.63 -6.72 -3.01
C ASN A 33 3.35 -7.55 -3.12
N LEU A 34 2.18 -6.92 -3.11
CA LEU A 34 0.91 -7.63 -3.31
C LEU A 34 0.86 -8.30 -4.68
N ILE A 35 1.32 -7.61 -5.72
CA ILE A 35 1.35 -8.17 -7.06
C ILE A 35 2.30 -9.37 -7.11
N GLN A 36 3.46 -9.26 -6.50
CA GLN A 36 4.43 -10.36 -6.44
C GLN A 36 3.85 -11.58 -5.71
N GLN A 37 3.16 -11.35 -4.60
CA GLN A 37 2.49 -12.42 -3.88
C GLN A 37 1.44 -13.10 -4.76
N GLY A 38 0.66 -12.30 -5.48
CA GLY A 38 -0.32 -12.83 -6.41
C GLY A 38 0.33 -13.65 -7.52
N ASP A 39 1.43 -13.16 -8.08
CA ASP A 39 2.12 -13.86 -9.17
C ASP A 39 2.67 -15.22 -8.72
N VAL A 40 3.20 -15.29 -7.50
CA VAL A 40 3.68 -16.55 -6.93
C VAL A 40 2.52 -17.52 -6.74
N LEU A 41 1.41 -17.04 -6.19
CA LEU A 41 0.23 -17.88 -5.95
C LEU A 41 -0.45 -18.31 -7.26
N ALA A 42 -0.40 -17.49 -8.29
CA ALA A 42 -1.07 -17.77 -9.55
C ALA A 42 -0.57 -19.05 -10.21
N ALA A 43 0.68 -19.43 -9.94
CA ALA A 43 1.27 -20.62 -10.54
C ALA A 43 0.60 -21.91 -10.05
N ASN A 44 0.30 -22.00 -8.73
CA ASN A 44 -0.22 -23.21 -8.11
C ASN A 44 -1.58 -23.04 -7.45
N GLN A 45 -1.94 -21.82 -7.07
CA GLN A 45 -3.14 -21.54 -6.30
C GLN A 45 -3.84 -20.30 -6.84
N PRO A 46 -4.38 -20.38 -8.07
CA PRO A 46 -4.94 -19.19 -8.72
C PRO A 46 -6.11 -18.57 -7.98
N THR A 47 -6.90 -19.35 -7.25
CA THR A 47 -8.00 -18.80 -6.45
C THR A 47 -7.49 -17.96 -5.28
N GLU A 48 -6.31 -18.27 -4.75
CA GLU A 48 -5.71 -17.49 -3.67
C GLU A 48 -4.97 -16.26 -4.20
N ALA A 49 -4.57 -16.28 -5.46
CA ALA A 49 -3.93 -15.13 -6.10
C ALA A 49 -4.92 -13.98 -6.29
N LEU A 50 -6.17 -14.29 -6.58
CA LEU A 50 -7.18 -13.29 -6.91
C LEU A 50 -7.36 -12.22 -5.84
N PRO A 51 -7.51 -12.55 -4.54
CA PRO A 51 -7.60 -11.51 -3.51
C PRO A 51 -6.38 -10.60 -3.47
N LYS A 52 -5.19 -11.12 -3.74
CA LYS A 52 -3.98 -10.30 -3.77
C LYS A 52 -4.02 -9.30 -4.90
N TYR A 53 -4.43 -9.74 -6.09
CA TYR A 53 -4.56 -8.85 -7.25
C TYR A 53 -5.64 -7.80 -7.04
N LEU A 54 -6.77 -8.17 -6.45
CA LEU A 54 -7.85 -7.21 -6.17
C LEU A 54 -7.41 -6.17 -5.15
N ALA A 55 -6.69 -6.59 -4.12
CA ALA A 55 -6.15 -5.65 -3.13
C ALA A 55 -5.16 -4.68 -3.78
N ALA A 56 -4.29 -5.19 -4.65
CA ALA A 56 -3.33 -4.36 -5.36
C ALA A 56 -4.04 -3.37 -6.29
N GLN A 57 -5.05 -3.80 -7.01
CA GLN A 57 -5.81 -2.95 -7.91
C GLN A 57 -6.48 -1.81 -7.16
N THR A 58 -7.14 -2.12 -6.05
CA THR A 58 -7.80 -1.10 -5.22
C THR A 58 -6.79 -0.09 -4.69
N ALA A 59 -5.65 -0.56 -4.22
CA ALA A 59 -4.61 0.31 -3.67
C ALA A 59 -3.98 1.18 -4.77
N LEU A 60 -3.79 0.64 -5.98
CA LEU A 60 -3.28 1.41 -7.11
C LEU A 60 -4.24 2.50 -7.56
N GLN A 61 -5.53 2.18 -7.60
CA GLN A 61 -6.55 3.16 -7.95
C GLN A 61 -6.58 4.31 -6.95
N ARG A 62 -6.43 3.98 -5.66
CA ARG A 62 -6.35 5.00 -4.62
C ARG A 62 -5.10 5.85 -4.77
N LEU A 63 -3.96 5.22 -5.03
CA LEU A 63 -2.70 5.93 -5.24
C LEU A 63 -2.82 6.89 -6.42
N GLN A 64 -3.40 6.46 -7.52
CA GLN A 64 -3.61 7.28 -8.70
C GLN A 64 -4.51 8.47 -8.40
N LYS A 65 -5.56 8.25 -7.63
CA LYS A 65 -6.52 9.30 -7.29
C LYS A 65 -5.91 10.35 -6.38
N LEU A 66 -5.11 9.92 -5.41
CA LEU A 66 -4.52 10.82 -4.42
C LEU A 66 -3.23 11.47 -4.90
N ASN A 67 -2.52 10.82 -5.83
CA ASN A 67 -1.23 11.28 -6.34
C ASN A 67 -1.19 11.10 -7.86
N PRO A 68 -2.00 11.87 -8.61
CA PRO A 68 -2.15 11.64 -10.05
C PRO A 68 -0.88 11.87 -10.86
N ASP A 69 0.05 12.67 -10.34
CA ASP A 69 1.29 12.98 -11.04
C ASP A 69 2.43 12.01 -10.70
N TRP A 70 2.18 11.09 -9.77
CA TRP A 70 3.23 10.15 -9.40
C TRP A 70 3.30 9.01 -10.42
N ASN A 71 4.38 8.98 -11.18
CA ASN A 71 4.70 7.93 -12.16
C ASN A 71 3.46 7.38 -12.90
N PRO A 72 2.71 8.24 -13.62
CA PRO A 72 1.46 7.79 -14.22
C PRO A 72 1.64 6.65 -15.22
N LYS A 73 2.77 6.58 -15.91
CA LYS A 73 3.05 5.49 -16.84
C LYS A 73 3.15 4.15 -16.12
N VAL A 74 3.83 4.13 -14.97
CA VAL A 74 3.98 2.91 -14.17
C VAL A 74 2.63 2.49 -13.60
N VAL A 75 1.88 3.43 -13.06
CA VAL A 75 0.56 3.16 -12.48
C VAL A 75 -0.37 2.58 -13.53
N ASN A 76 -0.45 3.21 -14.71
CA ASN A 76 -1.30 2.73 -15.80
C ASN A 76 -0.87 1.36 -16.30
N PHE A 77 0.42 1.12 -16.40
CA PHE A 77 0.93 -0.20 -16.79
C PHE A 77 0.46 -1.28 -15.82
N ARG A 78 0.58 -1.01 -14.52
CA ARG A 78 0.18 -1.99 -13.51
C ARG A 78 -1.33 -2.18 -13.45
N LEU A 79 -2.11 -1.13 -13.65
CA LEU A 79 -3.56 -1.25 -13.71
C LEU A 79 -3.98 -2.13 -14.90
N THR A 80 -3.34 -1.96 -16.05
CA THR A 80 -3.58 -2.78 -17.22
C THR A 80 -3.19 -4.24 -16.94
N TYR A 81 -2.04 -4.44 -16.31
CA TYR A 81 -1.57 -5.77 -15.94
C TYR A 81 -2.59 -6.49 -15.05
N LEU A 82 -3.15 -5.79 -14.07
CA LEU A 82 -4.09 -6.38 -13.12
C LEU A 82 -5.47 -6.62 -13.73
N ALA A 83 -5.83 -5.87 -14.78
CA ALA A 83 -7.11 -6.04 -15.46
C ALA A 83 -7.18 -7.33 -16.28
N ASP A 84 -6.03 -7.85 -16.69
CA ASP A 84 -5.95 -9.11 -17.43
C ASP A 84 -5.95 -10.30 -16.49
#